data_e5fcf8941a10ed54dcdb208d11dc90c4
#
_entry.id   e5fcf8941a10ed54dcdb208d11dc90c4
#
_cell.length_a   1.000
_cell.length_b   1.000
_cell.length_c   1.000
_cell.angle_alpha   90.00
_cell.angle_beta   90.00
_cell.angle_gamma   90.00
#
_symmetry.space_group_name_H-M   'P 1'
#
loop_
_entity.id
_entity.type
_entity.pdbx_description
1 polymer ?
#
loop_
_entity_poly.entity_id
_entity_poly.type
_entity_poly.pdbx_seq_one_letter_code
_entity_poly.pdbx_strand_id
1 'polypeptide(L)' 'MRGHKTSISLEDAFWDAARDIAVRKGISVGALIEMIDASRNAHNLSSAIRVFVLEDQIKINREGTERR' A
#
# COMPACT_ATOMS: atom_id res chain seq x y z
N MET A 1 -1.92 -14.38 -2.47
CA MET A 1 -2.25 -14.02 -3.42
C MET A 1 -1.80 -14.75 -4.38
N ARG A 2 -2.20 -15.27 -4.85
CA ARG A 2 -1.84 -15.94 -5.71
C ARG A 2 -1.28 -15.35 -6.63
N GLY A 3 -1.39 -14.76 -7.02
CA GLY A 3 -0.89 -14.28 -8.00
C GLY A 3 0.32 -14.02 -7.95
N HIS A 4 0.79 -14.16 -7.34
CA HIS A 4 1.86 -13.74 -7.15
C HIS A 4 2.71 -13.93 -8.01
N LYS A 5 2.62 -14.55 -8.60
CA LYS A 5 3.41 -14.71 -9.42
C LYS A 5 3.67 -13.57 -10.02
N THR A 6 3.25 -12.63 -9.76
CA THR A 6 3.45 -11.56 -10.40
C THR A 6 4.70 -11.09 -10.21
N SER A 7 5.21 -10.30 -10.84
CA SER A 7 6.48 -9.84 -10.67
C SER A 7 6.51 -8.61 -9.92
N ILE A 8 5.85 -8.46 -8.88
CA ILE A 8 5.94 -7.30 -8.05
C ILE A 8 7.19 -7.36 -7.23
N SER A 9 8.07 -6.39 -7.43
CA SER A 9 9.28 -6.33 -6.71
C SER A 9 9.10 -5.25 -5.68
N LEU A 10 8.95 -5.58 -4.45
CA LEU A 10 8.68 -4.63 -3.40
C LEU A 10 9.45 -5.01 -2.15
N GLU A 11 10.07 -4.05 -1.55
CA GLU A 11 10.86 -4.29 -0.34
C GLU A 11 9.97 -4.76 0.79
N ASP A 12 10.52 -5.56 1.67
CA ASP A 12 9.76 -6.13 2.78
C ASP A 12 9.12 -5.05 3.64
N ALA A 13 9.79 -3.95 3.84
CA ALA A 13 9.25 -2.87 4.65
C ALA A 13 7.95 -2.32 4.03
N PHE A 14 7.91 -2.25 2.72
CA PHE A 14 6.69 -1.78 2.06
C PHE A 14 5.59 -2.83 2.11
N TRP A 15 5.96 -4.09 2.01
CA TRP A 15 4.98 -5.17 2.13
C TRP A 15 4.35 -5.16 3.52
N ASP A 16 5.18 -4.97 4.55
CA ASP A 16 4.69 -4.93 5.92
C ASP A 16 3.76 -3.75 6.11
N ALA A 17 4.12 -2.61 5.55
CA ALA A 17 3.29 -1.42 5.65
C ALA A 17 1.96 -1.63 4.92
N ALA A 18 1.99 -2.27 3.76
CA ALA A 18 0.78 -2.53 3.01
C ALA A 18 -0.14 -3.46 3.78
N ARG A 19 0.41 -4.47 4.42
CA ARG A 19 -0.39 -5.40 5.21
C ARG A 19 -1.03 -4.68 6.37
N ASP A 20 -0.29 -3.79 7.01
CA ASP A 20 -0.81 -3.02 8.12
C ASP A 20 -1.96 -2.14 7.68
N ILE A 21 -1.82 -1.50 6.53
CA ILE A 21 -2.89 -0.67 6.00
C ILE A 21 -4.12 -1.51 5.71
N ALA A 22 -3.92 -2.70 5.14
CA ALA A 22 -5.04 -3.58 4.82
C ALA A 22 -5.78 -3.98 6.08
N VAL A 23 -5.05 -4.29 7.13
CA VAL A 23 -5.65 -4.66 8.40
C VAL A 23 -6.49 -3.51 8.94
N ARG A 24 -5.95 -2.31 8.88
CA ARG A 24 -6.69 -1.15 9.37
C ARG A 24 -7.95 -0.89 8.55
N LYS A 25 -7.94 -1.26 7.29
CA LYS A 25 -9.10 -1.07 6.46
C LYS A 25 -10.05 -2.25 6.50
N GLY A 26 -9.67 -3.32 7.15
CA GLY A 26 -10.51 -4.50 7.24
C GLY A 26 -10.58 -5.31 5.96
N ILE A 27 -9.52 -5.28 5.16
CA ILE A 27 -9.50 -6.03 3.91
C ILE A 27 -8.21 -6.83 3.83
N SER A 28 -8.13 -7.74 2.88
CA SER A 28 -6.93 -8.52 2.73
C SER A 28 -5.89 -7.69 1.98
N VAL A 29 -4.64 -8.07 2.09
CA VAL A 29 -3.60 -7.37 1.38
C VAL A 29 -3.79 -7.54 -0.13
N GLY A 30 -4.32 -8.67 -0.55
CA GLY A 30 -4.62 -8.87 -1.96
C GLY A 30 -5.66 -7.89 -2.46
N ALA A 31 -6.68 -7.65 -1.67
CA ALA A 31 -7.71 -6.70 -2.04
C ALA A 31 -7.14 -5.29 -2.09
N LEU A 32 -6.25 -4.97 -1.16
CA LEU A 32 -5.62 -3.67 -1.17
C LEU A 32 -4.79 -3.47 -2.44
N ILE A 33 -4.02 -4.49 -2.80
CA ILE A 33 -3.20 -4.42 -4.00
C ILE A 33 -4.08 -4.24 -5.24
N GLU A 34 -5.20 -4.92 -5.28
CA GLU A 34 -6.12 -4.78 -6.40
C GLU A 34 -6.69 -3.37 -6.49
N MET A 35 -6.97 -2.77 -5.36
CA MET A 35 -7.45 -1.41 -5.33
C MET A 35 -6.42 -0.47 -5.90
N ILE A 36 -5.18 -0.64 -5.50
CA ILE A 36 -4.10 0.20 -5.95
C ILE A 36 -3.88 0.02 -7.45
N ASP A 37 -3.93 -1.23 -7.89
CA ASP A 37 -3.74 -1.55 -9.28
C ASP A 37 -4.82 -0.90 -10.13
N ALA A 38 -6.03 -0.91 -9.66
CA ALA A 38 -7.14 -0.34 -10.41
C ALA A 38 -7.03 1.17 -10.53
N SER A 39 -6.43 1.80 -9.55
CA SER A 39 -6.35 3.25 -9.58
C SER A 39 -5.07 3.79 -10.19
N ARG A 40 -4.10 2.95 -10.49
CA ARG A 40 -2.87 3.45 -11.05
C ARG A 40 -3.07 3.78 -12.52
N ASN A 41 -2.28 4.67 -13.01
CA ASN A 41 -2.41 5.02 -14.37
C ASN A 41 -1.53 4.14 -15.20
N ALA A 42 -0.47 4.54 -15.68
CA ALA A 42 0.37 3.74 -16.49
C ALA A 42 1.64 3.38 -15.81
N HIS A 43 1.72 3.49 -14.52
CA HIS A 43 2.92 3.22 -13.81
C HIS A 43 2.96 1.77 -13.39
N ASN A 44 4.09 1.26 -13.08
CA ASN A 44 4.13 -0.12 -12.66
C ASN A 44 3.57 -0.22 -11.25
N LEU A 45 3.14 -1.41 -10.91
CA LEU A 45 2.43 -1.63 -9.66
C LEU A 45 3.31 -1.43 -8.44
N SER A 46 4.57 -1.80 -8.51
CA SER A 46 5.46 -1.60 -7.38
C SER A 46 5.56 -0.13 -7.01
N SER A 47 5.69 0.73 -7.99
CA SER A 47 5.76 2.14 -7.74
C SER A 47 4.46 2.65 -7.16
N ALA A 48 3.35 2.17 -7.66
CA ALA A 48 2.05 2.62 -7.16
C ALA A 48 1.88 2.23 -5.70
N ILE A 49 2.32 1.04 -5.33
CA ILE A 49 2.22 0.60 -3.95
C ILE A 49 3.10 1.45 -3.05
N ARG A 50 4.31 1.74 -3.49
CA ARG A 50 5.22 2.56 -2.68
C ARG A 50 4.64 3.94 -2.45
N VAL A 51 4.10 4.55 -3.48
CA VAL A 51 3.51 5.88 -3.34
C VAL A 51 2.31 5.82 -2.39
N PHE A 52 1.49 4.80 -2.54
CA PHE A 52 0.32 4.65 -1.69
C PHE A 52 0.72 4.54 -0.22
N VAL A 53 1.72 3.70 0.06
CA VAL A 53 2.19 3.50 1.42
C VAL A 53 2.78 4.80 1.96
N LEU A 54 3.55 5.50 1.16
CA LEU A 54 4.17 6.73 1.59
C LEU A 54 3.11 7.78 1.92
N GLU A 55 2.11 7.90 1.09
CA GLU A 55 1.05 8.86 1.32
C GLU A 55 0.29 8.54 2.60
N ASP A 56 0.09 7.27 2.86
CA ASP A 56 -0.58 6.84 4.06
C ASP A 56 0.24 7.22 5.30
N GLN A 57 1.54 7.03 5.24
CA GLN A 57 2.41 7.37 6.36
C GLN A 57 2.45 8.86 6.61
N ILE A 58 2.47 9.64 5.57
CA ILE A 58 2.46 11.08 5.70
C ILE A 58 1.17 11.54 6.36
N LYS A 59 0.05 10.97 5.96
CA LYS A 59 -1.21 11.32 6.52
C LYS A 59 -1.27 11.00 7.99
N ILE A 60 -0.80 9.83 8.38
CA ILE A 60 -0.79 9.43 9.77
C ILE A 60 0.10 10.36 10.59
N ASN A 61 1.26 10.69 10.10
CA ASN A 61 2.16 11.57 10.80
C ASN A 61 1.56 12.93 10.97
N ARG A 62 0.90 13.44 9.94
CA ARG A 62 0.30 14.72 10.01
C ARG A 62 -0.83 14.75 11.02
N GLU A 63 -1.64 13.73 11.04
CA GLU A 63 -2.72 13.64 11.97
C GLU A 63 -2.22 13.55 13.39
N GLY A 64 -1.18 12.76 13.60
CA GLY A 64 -0.60 12.64 14.91
C GLY A 64 -0.04 13.95 15.40
N THR A 65 0.58 14.70 14.52
CA THR A 65 1.14 15.95 14.88
C THR A 65 0.05 16.96 15.21
N GLU A 66 -0.99 16.94 14.47
CA GLU A 66 -2.05 17.85 14.73
C GLU A 66 -2.76 17.61 15.98
N ARG A 67 -2.71 16.41 16.48
CA ARG A 67 -3.37 16.12 17.63
C ARG A 67 -2.71 16.66 18.75
N ARG A 68 -1.60 17.10 18.80
CA ARG A 68 -0.94 17.57 19.86
C ARG A 68 -1.16 18.73 20.11
#